data_f3f17f5ee1c4230f0dbbb637845a5c6f
#
_entry.id   f3f17f5ee1c4230f0dbbb637845a5c6f
#
_cell.length_a   1.000
_cell.length_b   1.000
_cell.length_c   1.000
_cell.angle_alpha   90.00
_cell.angle_beta   90.00
_cell.angle_gamma   90.00
#
_symmetry.space_group_name_H-M   'P 1'
#
loop_
_entity.id
_entity.type
_entity.pdbx_description
1 polymer ?
#
loop_
_entity_poly.entity_id
_entity_poly.type
_entity_poly.pdbx_seq_one_letter_code
_entity_poly.pdbx_strand_id
1 'polypeptide(L)'
;MRIIKNEEINENLFSQMVHLDHEVWPSDDENYLPTSYLHRLYENSKDGLFFAVDDEDKLIGYQTLIFVDEDNFQKYYETGDFTVLKNIGMKKGNNILYIYTANIKEEYQGSGCMKEIGRAFATWLIEQEEKGYHVSVAYAEAVTPAGVKTVTSGYEMEPMEDVDETGLGHYILKDGMKAYCEKMLEDINL
;
A
#
# COMPACT_ATOMS: atom_id res chain seq x y z
N MET A 1 18.32 -7.82 -5.42
CA MET A 1 17.06 -7.36 -4.80
C MET A 1 16.07 -8.52 -4.77
N ARG A 2 15.37 -8.75 -3.65
CA ARG A 2 14.27 -9.70 -3.51
C ARG A 2 13.10 -9.07 -2.76
N ILE A 3 11.90 -9.60 -2.96
CA ILE A 3 10.69 -9.14 -2.25
C ILE A 3 10.39 -10.11 -1.12
N ILE A 4 10.18 -9.56 0.07
CA ILE A 4 9.73 -10.25 1.28
C ILE A 4 8.31 -9.76 1.56
N LYS A 5 7.40 -10.66 1.87
CA LYS A 5 5.98 -10.33 2.01
C LYS A 5 5.35 -10.97 3.24
N ASN A 6 4.37 -10.28 3.80
CA ASN A 6 3.44 -10.79 4.80
C ASN A 6 4.17 -11.43 6.01
N GLU A 7 3.85 -12.67 6.35
CA GLU A 7 4.41 -13.38 7.50
C GLU A 7 5.93 -13.65 7.44
N GLU A 8 6.55 -13.48 6.25
CA GLU A 8 8.00 -13.58 6.12
C GLU A 8 8.73 -12.35 6.72
N ILE A 9 7.98 -11.26 6.99
CA ILE A 9 8.51 -10.02 7.54
C ILE A 9 8.73 -10.17 9.04
N ASN A 10 10.00 -10.15 9.45
CA ASN A 10 10.40 -10.20 10.85
C ASN A 10 10.49 -8.79 11.48
N GLU A 11 10.64 -8.74 12.82
CA GLU A 11 10.70 -7.49 13.58
C GLU A 11 11.85 -6.55 13.15
N ASN A 12 12.97 -7.10 12.71
CA ASN A 12 14.09 -6.28 12.24
C ASN A 12 13.73 -5.54 10.94
N LEU A 13 13.11 -6.23 9.98
CA LEU A 13 12.66 -5.61 8.73
C LEU A 13 11.52 -4.63 8.97
N PHE A 14 10.61 -4.96 9.88
CA PHE A 14 9.54 -4.02 10.26
C PHE A 14 10.11 -2.74 10.90
N SER A 15 11.11 -2.86 11.77
CA SER A 15 11.80 -1.70 12.35
C SER A 15 12.51 -0.85 11.30
N GLN A 16 13.10 -1.48 10.28
CA GLN A 16 13.70 -0.75 9.16
C GLN A 16 12.65 0.00 8.33
N MET A 17 11.45 -0.58 8.14
CA MET A 17 10.33 0.09 7.48
C MET A 17 9.88 1.32 8.26
N VAL A 18 9.67 1.20 9.58
CA VAL A 18 9.32 2.33 10.45
C VAL A 18 10.37 3.44 10.39
N HIS A 19 11.65 3.06 10.37
CA HIS A 19 12.74 4.04 10.25
C HIS A 19 12.69 4.79 8.93
N LEU A 20 12.56 4.09 7.80
CA LEU A 20 12.43 4.71 6.49
C LEU A 20 11.16 5.57 6.37
N ASP A 21 10.05 5.14 6.98
CA ASP A 21 8.81 5.92 7.04
C ASP A 21 9.03 7.27 7.73
N HIS A 22 9.70 7.26 8.89
CA HIS A 22 10.01 8.48 9.64
C HIS A 22 11.11 9.36 9.01
N GLU A 23 11.96 8.82 8.14
CA GLU A 23 12.87 9.62 7.32
C GLU A 23 12.11 10.40 6.23
N VAL A 24 11.08 9.80 5.65
CA VAL A 24 10.23 10.42 4.62
C VAL A 24 9.23 11.40 5.24
N TRP A 25 8.63 11.02 6.37
CA TRP A 25 7.64 11.79 7.12
C TRP A 25 8.16 12.06 8.53
N PRO A 26 8.96 13.11 8.74
CA PRO A 26 9.50 13.44 10.06
C PRO A 26 8.41 13.91 11.03
N SER A 27 8.70 13.94 12.32
CA SER A 27 7.70 14.15 13.38
C SER A 27 6.98 15.50 13.36
N ASP A 28 7.41 16.45 12.56
CA ASP A 28 6.76 17.73 12.30
C ASP A 28 5.98 17.76 10.97
N ASP A 29 5.94 16.66 10.23
CA ASP A 29 5.12 16.49 9.04
C ASP A 29 3.70 16.09 9.42
N GLU A 30 2.70 16.59 8.67
CA GLU A 30 1.29 16.25 8.90
C GLU A 30 0.97 14.77 8.61
N ASN A 31 1.77 14.12 7.78
CA ASN A 31 1.62 12.70 7.46
C ASN A 31 2.41 11.77 8.40
N TYR A 32 3.07 12.32 9.43
CA TYR A 32 3.81 11.54 10.40
C TYR A 32 2.91 10.62 11.21
N LEU A 33 3.31 9.36 11.30
CA LEU A 33 2.63 8.35 12.11
C LEU A 33 3.54 7.80 13.21
N PRO A 34 3.12 7.85 14.47
CA PRO A 34 3.91 7.32 15.57
C PRO A 34 4.20 5.81 15.40
N THR A 35 5.40 5.38 15.76
CA THR A 35 5.79 3.95 15.76
C THR A 35 4.74 3.03 16.39
N SER A 36 4.15 3.45 17.51
CA SER A 36 3.11 2.66 18.20
C SER A 36 1.83 2.49 17.38
N TYR A 37 1.53 3.45 16.50
CA TYR A 37 0.40 3.34 15.59
C TYR A 37 0.72 2.34 14.46
N LEU A 38 1.88 2.43 13.83
CA LEU A 38 2.31 1.49 12.79
C LEU A 38 2.36 0.04 13.32
N HIS A 39 2.89 -0.18 14.54
CA HIS A 39 2.85 -1.50 15.18
C HIS A 39 1.42 -2.01 15.36
N ARG A 40 0.53 -1.19 15.89
CA ARG A 40 -0.89 -1.56 16.10
C ARG A 40 -1.61 -1.87 14.79
N LEU A 41 -1.28 -1.15 13.70
CA LEU A 41 -1.91 -1.35 12.40
C LEU A 41 -1.63 -2.74 11.83
N TYR A 42 -0.46 -3.31 12.13
CA TYR A 42 -0.03 -4.60 11.62
C TYR A 42 0.10 -5.70 12.70
N GLU A 43 -0.36 -5.43 13.94
CA GLU A 43 -0.28 -6.39 15.05
C GLU A 43 -1.08 -7.68 14.78
N ASN A 44 -2.26 -7.53 14.18
CA ASN A 44 -3.20 -8.63 13.97
C ASN A 44 -3.14 -9.24 12.56
N SER A 45 -2.53 -8.55 11.60
CA SER A 45 -2.39 -9.04 10.23
C SER A 45 -1.23 -8.33 9.54
N LYS A 46 -0.37 -9.12 8.94
CA LYS A 46 0.70 -8.66 8.04
C LYS A 46 0.31 -8.79 6.57
N ASP A 47 -0.93 -9.19 6.28
CA ASP A 47 -1.45 -9.17 4.93
C ASP A 47 -1.32 -7.76 4.34
N GLY A 48 -0.75 -7.66 3.14
CA GLY A 48 -0.53 -6.37 2.49
C GLY A 48 0.82 -5.70 2.77
N LEU A 49 1.75 -6.32 3.50
CA LEU A 49 3.12 -5.84 3.62
C LEU A 49 4.01 -6.43 2.52
N PHE A 50 4.67 -5.56 1.73
CA PHE A 50 5.60 -5.95 0.65
C PHE A 50 6.87 -5.12 0.76
N PHE A 51 7.98 -5.77 1.06
CA PHE A 51 9.28 -5.14 1.31
C PHE A 51 10.29 -5.59 0.26
N ALA A 52 10.97 -4.64 -0.36
CA ALA A 52 12.13 -4.90 -1.18
C ALA A 52 13.40 -4.80 -0.33
N VAL A 53 14.25 -5.81 -0.42
CA VAL A 53 15.54 -5.84 0.29
C VAL A 53 16.69 -6.07 -0.69
N ASP A 54 17.87 -5.60 -0.31
CA ASP A 54 19.12 -5.88 -1.03
C ASP A 54 19.67 -7.29 -0.71
N ASP A 55 20.87 -7.59 -1.21
CA ASP A 55 21.51 -8.88 -1.02
C ASP A 55 22.05 -9.09 0.43
N GLU A 56 22.05 -8.03 1.26
CA GLU A 56 22.42 -8.05 2.67
C GLU A 56 21.19 -8.02 3.61
N ASP A 57 19.98 -8.22 3.07
CA ASP A 57 18.69 -8.13 3.80
C ASP A 57 18.39 -6.75 4.39
N LYS A 58 18.92 -5.69 3.78
CA LYS A 58 18.59 -4.32 4.15
C LYS A 58 17.38 -3.84 3.33
N LEU A 59 16.44 -3.23 3.99
CA LEU A 59 15.26 -2.63 3.34
C LEU A 59 15.71 -1.51 2.38
N ILE A 60 15.24 -1.57 1.14
CA ILE A 60 15.45 -0.54 0.12
C ILE A 60 14.18 0.16 -0.31
N GLY A 61 13.05 -0.44 0.00
CA GLY A 61 11.73 0.14 -0.25
C GLY A 61 10.62 -0.76 0.23
N TYR A 62 9.42 -0.21 0.34
CA TYR A 62 8.26 -0.96 0.78
C TYR A 62 6.96 -0.39 0.21
N GLN A 63 5.94 -1.22 0.20
CA GLN A 63 4.54 -0.84 0.05
C GLN A 63 3.75 -1.52 1.15
N THR A 64 2.85 -0.76 1.75
CA THR A 64 1.93 -1.27 2.75
C THR A 64 0.49 -1.01 2.30
N LEU A 65 -0.33 -2.02 2.52
CA LEU A 65 -1.75 -2.00 2.23
C LEU A 65 -2.47 -2.49 3.48
N ILE A 66 -3.68 -2.02 3.71
CA ILE A 66 -4.51 -2.48 4.81
C ILE A 66 -5.89 -2.85 4.30
N PHE A 67 -6.52 -3.80 4.98
CA PHE A 67 -7.91 -4.18 4.72
C PHE A 67 -8.79 -3.46 5.74
N VAL A 68 -9.75 -2.71 5.25
CA VAL A 68 -10.64 -1.88 6.08
C VAL A 68 -12.10 -2.30 5.87
N ASP A 69 -12.98 -1.92 6.79
CA ASP A 69 -14.42 -1.92 6.54
C ASP A 69 -14.88 -0.56 6.03
N GLU A 70 -16.07 -0.54 5.41
CA GLU A 70 -16.64 0.66 4.81
C GLU A 70 -16.82 1.79 5.84
N ASP A 71 -17.32 1.48 7.03
CA ASP A 71 -17.57 2.47 8.08
C ASP A 71 -16.26 3.14 8.55
N ASN A 72 -15.19 2.36 8.69
CA ASN A 72 -13.87 2.88 9.07
C ASN A 72 -13.28 3.77 7.98
N PHE A 73 -13.39 3.35 6.70
CA PHE A 73 -12.90 4.16 5.60
C PHE A 73 -13.71 5.45 5.47
N GLN A 74 -15.04 5.38 5.50
CA GLN A 74 -15.91 6.55 5.39
C GLN A 74 -15.61 7.58 6.51
N LYS A 75 -15.44 7.10 7.74
CA LYS A 75 -15.07 7.98 8.86
C LYS A 75 -13.72 8.65 8.67
N TYR A 76 -12.71 7.92 8.16
CA TYR A 76 -11.42 8.50 7.81
C TYR A 76 -11.57 9.56 6.71
N TYR A 77 -12.26 9.24 5.62
CA TYR A 77 -12.51 10.14 4.50
C TYR A 77 -13.19 11.46 4.93
N GLU A 78 -14.15 11.39 5.86
CA GLU A 78 -14.85 12.57 6.39
C GLU A 78 -14.04 13.42 7.35
N THR A 79 -13.11 12.81 8.09
CA THR A 79 -12.43 13.49 9.21
C THR A 79 -10.95 13.78 8.96
N GLY A 80 -10.32 13.08 7.98
CA GLY A 80 -8.87 13.09 7.80
C GLY A 80 -8.07 12.44 8.96
N ASP A 81 -8.76 11.81 9.92
CA ASP A 81 -8.13 11.23 11.10
C ASP A 81 -7.66 9.79 10.84
N PHE A 82 -6.39 9.63 10.51
CA PHE A 82 -5.76 8.31 10.29
C PHE A 82 -5.94 7.35 11.47
N THR A 83 -6.13 7.85 12.69
CA THR A 83 -6.23 6.98 13.88
C THR A 83 -7.49 6.12 13.90
N VAL A 84 -8.49 6.44 13.08
CA VAL A 84 -9.72 5.65 12.95
C VAL A 84 -9.54 4.45 12.02
N LEU A 85 -8.56 4.47 11.11
CA LEU A 85 -8.26 3.34 10.25
C LEU A 85 -7.78 2.14 11.07
N LYS A 86 -8.32 0.97 10.75
CA LYS A 86 -7.95 -0.30 11.38
C LYS A 86 -7.73 -1.34 10.30
N ASN A 87 -6.57 -1.99 10.34
CA ASN A 87 -6.34 -3.17 9.52
C ASN A 87 -7.09 -4.36 10.13
N ILE A 88 -8.14 -4.78 9.45
CA ILE A 88 -8.97 -5.93 9.89
C ILE A 88 -8.52 -7.26 9.31
N GLY A 89 -7.44 -7.23 8.51
CA GLY A 89 -6.95 -8.37 7.75
C GLY A 89 -7.88 -8.80 6.61
N MET A 90 -7.37 -9.61 5.71
CA MET A 90 -8.14 -10.14 4.60
C MET A 90 -9.11 -11.23 5.06
N LYS A 91 -10.35 -11.21 4.57
CA LYS A 91 -11.41 -12.19 4.90
C LYS A 91 -11.93 -12.86 3.64
N LYS A 92 -12.43 -14.08 3.76
CA LYS A 92 -13.14 -14.74 2.66
C LYS A 92 -14.34 -13.92 2.20
N GLY A 93 -14.54 -13.84 0.88
CA GLY A 93 -15.51 -12.96 0.25
C GLY A 93 -14.92 -11.60 -0.09
N ASN A 94 -15.75 -10.58 -0.15
CA ASN A 94 -15.35 -9.25 -0.57
C ASN A 94 -14.59 -8.49 0.53
N ASN A 95 -13.51 -7.83 0.12
CA ASN A 95 -12.67 -7.00 0.96
C ASN A 95 -12.54 -5.60 0.33
N ILE A 96 -12.33 -4.60 1.18
CA ILE A 96 -11.95 -3.25 0.80
C ILE A 96 -10.48 -3.08 1.13
N LEU A 97 -9.70 -2.68 0.13
CA LEU A 97 -8.28 -2.43 0.25
C LEU A 97 -8.03 -0.92 0.36
N TYR A 98 -7.20 -0.51 1.30
CA TYR A 98 -6.63 0.83 1.32
C TYR A 98 -5.12 0.74 1.06
N ILE A 99 -4.66 1.36 -0.03
CA ILE A 99 -3.24 1.47 -0.36
C ILE A 99 -2.68 2.58 0.52
N TYR A 100 -1.95 2.17 1.57
CA TYR A 100 -1.64 3.04 2.69
C TYR A 100 -0.41 3.89 2.47
N THR A 101 0.73 3.27 2.13
CA THR A 101 1.97 3.99 1.84
C THR A 101 2.91 3.17 0.97
N ALA A 102 3.77 3.85 0.22
CA ALA A 102 4.82 3.24 -0.58
C ALA A 102 6.03 4.18 -0.61
N ASN A 103 7.16 3.72 -0.11
CA ASN A 103 8.41 4.48 -0.08
C ASN A 103 9.58 3.68 -0.63
N ILE A 104 10.45 4.35 -1.38
CA ILE A 104 11.71 3.80 -1.90
C ILE A 104 12.83 4.74 -1.47
N LYS A 105 13.91 4.20 -0.89
CA LYS A 105 15.10 4.97 -0.57
C LYS A 105 15.61 5.71 -1.80
N GLU A 106 16.08 6.95 -1.61
CA GLU A 106 16.44 7.86 -2.69
C GLU A 106 17.43 7.24 -3.68
N GLU A 107 18.45 6.53 -3.18
CA GLU A 107 19.47 5.88 -3.99
C GLU A 107 18.94 4.71 -4.85
N TYR A 108 17.73 4.21 -4.57
CA TYR A 108 17.06 3.14 -5.34
C TYR A 108 15.88 3.64 -6.17
N GLN A 109 15.59 4.94 -6.16
CA GLN A 109 14.56 5.51 -7.02
C GLN A 109 14.94 5.34 -8.50
N GLY A 110 13.96 5.01 -9.34
CA GLY A 110 14.20 4.71 -10.75
C GLY A 110 14.84 3.34 -11.04
N SER A 111 15.19 2.54 -10.03
CA SER A 111 15.79 1.20 -10.21
C SER A 111 14.78 0.10 -10.63
N GLY A 112 13.50 0.42 -10.71
CA GLY A 112 12.43 -0.57 -10.92
C GLY A 112 11.94 -1.25 -9.65
N CYS A 113 12.44 -0.85 -8.47
CA CYS A 113 12.06 -1.42 -7.17
C CYS A 113 10.54 -1.45 -6.98
N MET A 114 9.84 -0.35 -7.24
CA MET A 114 8.38 -0.28 -7.10
C MET A 114 7.64 -1.22 -8.06
N LYS A 115 8.19 -1.41 -9.28
CA LYS A 115 7.63 -2.37 -10.25
C LYS A 115 7.70 -3.81 -9.73
N GLU A 116 8.80 -4.19 -9.10
CA GLU A 116 8.95 -5.53 -8.52
C GLU A 116 8.05 -5.74 -7.29
N ILE A 117 7.90 -4.71 -6.45
CA ILE A 117 6.93 -4.73 -5.33
C ILE A 117 5.51 -4.91 -5.88
N GLY A 118 5.11 -4.11 -6.88
CA GLY A 118 3.80 -4.20 -7.52
C GLY A 118 3.54 -5.57 -8.15
N ARG A 119 4.56 -6.18 -8.79
CA ARG A 119 4.48 -7.55 -9.33
C ARG A 119 4.21 -8.58 -8.24
N ALA A 120 4.96 -8.50 -7.13
CA ALA A 120 4.79 -9.42 -6.01
C ALA A 120 3.41 -9.29 -5.36
N PHE A 121 2.91 -8.05 -5.25
CA PHE A 121 1.54 -7.77 -4.81
C PHE A 121 0.50 -8.38 -5.77
N ALA A 122 0.62 -8.11 -7.08
CA ALA A 122 -0.33 -8.62 -8.07
C ALA A 122 -0.36 -10.16 -8.08
N THR A 123 0.81 -10.81 -8.05
CA THR A 123 0.90 -12.28 -7.98
C THR A 123 0.21 -12.81 -6.72
N TRP A 124 0.53 -12.22 -5.57
CA TRP A 124 -0.08 -12.63 -4.30
C TRP A 124 -1.60 -12.42 -4.30
N LEU A 125 -2.08 -11.30 -4.83
CA LEU A 125 -3.53 -11.03 -4.86
C LEU A 125 -4.28 -12.02 -5.74
N ILE A 126 -3.76 -12.37 -6.93
CA ILE A 126 -4.37 -13.39 -7.79
C ILE A 126 -4.46 -14.74 -7.07
N GLU A 127 -3.40 -15.13 -6.34
CA GLU A 127 -3.43 -16.35 -5.51
C GLU A 127 -4.50 -16.29 -4.41
N GLN A 128 -4.76 -15.11 -3.83
CA GLN A 128 -5.82 -14.95 -2.83
C GLN A 128 -7.22 -15.01 -3.48
N GLU A 129 -7.39 -14.39 -4.65
CA GLU A 129 -8.62 -14.45 -5.43
C GLU A 129 -9.03 -15.92 -5.72
N GLU A 130 -8.08 -16.77 -6.12
CA GLU A 130 -8.31 -18.20 -6.35
C GLU A 130 -8.76 -18.96 -5.08
N LYS A 131 -8.38 -18.47 -3.91
CA LYS A 131 -8.78 -19.02 -2.59
C LYS A 131 -10.10 -18.45 -2.08
N GLY A 132 -10.74 -17.52 -2.82
CA GLY A 132 -12.01 -16.89 -2.48
C GLY A 132 -11.90 -15.64 -1.60
N TYR A 133 -10.75 -14.97 -1.63
CA TYR A 133 -10.55 -13.66 -1.02
C TYR A 133 -10.54 -12.60 -2.14
N HIS A 134 -11.59 -11.82 -2.25
CA HIS A 134 -11.76 -10.86 -3.35
C HIS A 134 -11.55 -9.44 -2.88
N VAL A 135 -10.83 -8.62 -3.62
CA VAL A 135 -10.77 -7.17 -3.41
C VAL A 135 -11.75 -6.50 -4.37
N SER A 136 -12.90 -6.09 -3.84
CA SER A 136 -13.98 -5.49 -4.64
C SER A 136 -13.79 -3.99 -4.88
N VAL A 137 -13.14 -3.30 -3.96
CA VAL A 137 -12.84 -1.87 -4.03
C VAL A 137 -11.46 -1.62 -3.46
N ALA A 138 -10.71 -0.72 -4.07
CA ALA A 138 -9.47 -0.20 -3.51
C ALA A 138 -9.51 1.33 -3.42
N TYR A 139 -8.99 1.86 -2.32
CA TYR A 139 -8.81 3.28 -2.08
C TYR A 139 -7.33 3.61 -1.89
N ALA A 140 -6.96 4.85 -2.20
CA ALA A 140 -5.66 5.43 -1.90
C ALA A 140 -5.79 6.93 -1.65
N GLU A 141 -4.86 7.53 -0.95
CA GLU A 141 -4.70 8.98 -0.88
C GLU A 141 -3.34 9.37 -1.49
N ALA A 142 -3.36 10.35 -2.39
CA ALA A 142 -2.16 10.93 -2.95
C ALA A 142 -1.83 12.25 -2.26
N VAL A 143 -0.78 12.26 -1.44
CA VAL A 143 -0.32 13.45 -0.70
C VAL A 143 0.94 14.09 -1.32
N THR A 144 1.42 13.53 -2.45
CA THR A 144 2.58 14.03 -3.19
C THR A 144 2.36 13.89 -4.70
N PRO A 145 3.05 14.69 -5.55
CA PRO A 145 3.00 14.51 -7.01
C PRO A 145 3.45 13.11 -7.48
N ALA A 146 4.38 12.47 -6.77
CA ALA A 146 4.77 11.09 -7.05
C ALA A 146 3.63 10.11 -6.71
N GLY A 147 2.91 10.34 -5.60
CA GLY A 147 1.70 9.62 -5.21
C GLY A 147 0.62 9.73 -6.28
N VAL A 148 0.33 10.95 -6.77
CA VAL A 148 -0.63 11.18 -7.87
C VAL A 148 -0.29 10.31 -9.09
N LYS A 149 0.97 10.31 -9.53
CA LYS A 149 1.40 9.46 -10.64
C LYS A 149 1.21 7.96 -10.34
N THR A 150 1.48 7.55 -9.11
CA THR A 150 1.32 6.15 -8.70
C THR A 150 -0.13 5.72 -8.76
N VAL A 151 -1.06 6.52 -8.20
CA VAL A 151 -2.48 6.15 -8.18
C VAL A 151 -3.14 6.24 -9.56
N THR A 152 -2.80 7.26 -10.37
CA THR A 152 -3.42 7.47 -11.69
C THR A 152 -2.82 6.59 -12.79
N SER A 153 -1.48 6.57 -12.93
CA SER A 153 -0.81 5.82 -14.00
C SER A 153 -0.34 4.44 -13.56
N GLY A 154 -0.08 4.26 -12.26
CA GLY A 154 0.34 2.98 -11.68
C GLY A 154 -0.85 2.07 -11.40
N TYR A 155 -1.88 2.55 -10.71
CA TYR A 155 -3.05 1.76 -10.31
C TYR A 155 -4.31 2.02 -11.16
N GLU A 156 -4.26 2.98 -12.09
CA GLU A 156 -5.40 3.36 -12.94
C GLU A 156 -6.67 3.74 -12.13
N MET A 157 -6.47 4.37 -10.96
CA MET A 157 -7.56 4.76 -10.06
C MET A 157 -8.22 6.06 -10.52
N GLU A 158 -9.51 6.20 -10.23
CA GLU A 158 -10.31 7.40 -10.51
C GLU A 158 -10.24 8.38 -9.32
N PRO A 159 -10.17 9.71 -9.58
CA PRO A 159 -10.23 10.71 -8.50
C PRO A 159 -11.59 10.71 -7.79
N MET A 160 -11.59 10.93 -6.48
CA MET A 160 -12.79 11.20 -5.69
C MET A 160 -13.07 12.71 -5.64
N GLU A 161 -14.14 13.10 -4.93
CA GLU A 161 -14.64 14.50 -4.95
C GLU A 161 -13.69 15.50 -4.27
N ASP A 162 -12.81 15.05 -3.38
CA ASP A 162 -11.87 15.88 -2.64
C ASP A 162 -10.52 16.10 -3.35
N VAL A 163 -10.31 15.50 -4.52
CA VAL A 163 -9.08 15.71 -5.28
C VAL A 163 -9.02 17.14 -5.80
N ASP A 164 -7.96 17.86 -5.42
CA ASP A 164 -7.73 19.24 -5.75
C ASP A 164 -7.18 19.45 -7.19
N GLU A 165 -6.93 20.71 -7.57
CA GLU A 165 -6.39 21.08 -8.88
C GLU A 165 -4.97 20.58 -9.14
N THR A 166 -4.22 20.19 -8.09
CA THR A 166 -2.88 19.61 -8.18
C THR A 166 -2.92 18.08 -8.28
N GLY A 167 -4.10 17.47 -8.09
CA GLY A 167 -4.33 16.03 -8.07
C GLY A 167 -4.13 15.40 -6.70
N LEU A 168 -3.90 16.20 -5.64
CA LEU A 168 -3.81 15.66 -4.28
C LEU A 168 -5.20 15.34 -3.74
N GLY A 169 -5.34 14.25 -3.01
CA GLY A 169 -6.60 13.78 -2.43
C GLY A 169 -6.82 12.28 -2.61
N HIS A 170 -8.06 11.85 -2.45
CA HIS A 170 -8.42 10.43 -2.49
C HIS A 170 -8.76 9.92 -3.88
N TYR A 171 -8.44 8.64 -4.09
CA TYR A 171 -8.65 7.91 -5.33
C TYR A 171 -9.33 6.57 -5.06
N ILE A 172 -10.07 6.08 -6.04
CA ILE A 172 -10.84 4.83 -5.94
C ILE A 172 -10.67 3.95 -7.19
N LEU A 173 -10.58 2.63 -6.98
CA LEU A 173 -10.71 1.61 -8.02
C LEU A 173 -11.95 0.77 -7.70
N LYS A 174 -13.03 0.95 -8.48
CA LYS A 174 -14.36 0.36 -8.21
C LYS A 174 -14.55 -1.05 -8.75
N ASP A 175 -13.83 -1.39 -9.82
CA ASP A 175 -14.02 -2.67 -10.54
C ASP A 175 -13.19 -3.82 -9.95
N GLY A 176 -12.66 -3.61 -8.75
CA GLY A 176 -11.80 -4.57 -8.04
C GLY A 176 -10.38 -4.64 -8.58
N MET A 177 -9.51 -5.23 -7.79
CA MET A 177 -8.06 -5.25 -8.08
C MET A 177 -7.66 -6.40 -9.02
N LYS A 178 -8.51 -7.42 -9.22
CA LYS A 178 -8.13 -8.62 -9.98
C LYS A 178 -7.77 -8.30 -11.41
N ALA A 179 -8.65 -7.62 -12.15
CA ALA A 179 -8.42 -7.27 -13.56
C ALA A 179 -7.18 -6.41 -13.75
N TYR A 180 -6.96 -5.45 -12.83
CA TYR A 180 -5.75 -4.64 -12.79
C TYR A 180 -4.49 -5.51 -12.61
N CYS A 181 -4.50 -6.44 -11.65
CA CYS A 181 -3.36 -7.32 -11.38
C CYS A 181 -3.07 -8.27 -12.55
N GLU A 182 -4.09 -8.83 -13.20
CA GLU A 182 -3.95 -9.65 -14.40
C GLU A 182 -3.28 -8.88 -15.53
N LYS A 183 -3.75 -7.65 -15.82
CA LYS A 183 -3.16 -6.76 -16.82
C LYS A 183 -1.70 -6.43 -16.49
N MET A 184 -1.40 -6.07 -15.23
CA MET A 184 -0.03 -5.79 -14.79
C MET A 184 0.91 -6.97 -15.04
N LEU A 185 0.46 -8.20 -14.82
CA LEU A 185 1.28 -9.40 -15.03
C LEU A 185 1.43 -9.75 -16.52
N GLU A 186 0.47 -9.40 -17.37
CA GLU A 186 0.55 -9.57 -18.84
C GLU A 186 1.57 -8.63 -19.46
N ASP A 187 1.55 -7.34 -19.12
CA ASP A 187 2.45 -6.29 -19.65
C ASP A 187 3.93 -6.53 -19.34
N ILE A 188 4.23 -7.45 -18.45
CA ILE A 188 5.57 -7.83 -18.04
C ILE A 188 6.14 -8.98 -18.85
N ASN A 189 5.28 -9.77 -19.48
CA ASN A 189 5.65 -10.92 -20.32
C ASN A 189 5.90 -10.54 -21.80
N LEU A 190 5.76 -9.27 -22.16
CA LEU A 190 6.09 -8.67 -23.46
C LEU A 190 7.43 -7.94 -23.41
#